data_b752152ca1aa183cd8584ec686350917
#
_entry.id   b752152ca1aa183cd8584ec686350917
#
_cell.length_a   1.000
_cell.length_b   1.000
_cell.length_c   1.000
_cell.angle_alpha   90.00
_cell.angle_beta   90.00
_cell.angle_gamma   90.00
#
_symmetry.space_group_name_H-M   'P 1'
#
loop_
_entity.id
_entity.type
_entity.pdbx_description
1 polymer ?
#
loop_
_entity_poly.entity_id
_entity_poly.type
_entity_poly.pdbx_seq_one_letter_code
_entity_poly.pdbx_strand_id
1 'polypeptide(L)'
;YEFEKAKDSWKIKGYKEVTLSNDAVNSIVNSVENLYAVETIEENPENVEKYGLNDPVATVSTKYKNKNQSILKVGSLSADKKYYYVQVDNSPSVYMVNTNACSLFTGTMDDFVDKNVPKVNTNSIVYMEIDYKDKDDILVEYDKDNSLVKEYADKNGLATLVLKKPISDIVVYPYSLQ
;
A
#
# COMPACT_ATOMS: atom_id res chain seq x y z
N TYR A 1 14.86 -4.12 3.06
CA TYR A 1 13.83 -5.18 3.16
C TYR A 1 14.12 -6.26 2.12
N GLU A 2 13.80 -7.52 2.42
CA GLU A 2 13.91 -8.63 1.48
C GLU A 2 12.50 -9.18 1.20
N PHE A 3 12.04 -8.99 -0.04
CA PHE A 3 10.73 -9.46 -0.49
C PHE A 3 10.88 -10.77 -1.25
N GLU A 4 10.06 -11.75 -0.92
CA GLU A 4 10.03 -13.06 -1.56
C GLU A 4 8.66 -13.31 -2.18
N LYS A 5 8.65 -13.71 -3.46
CA LYS A 5 7.40 -14.04 -4.14
C LYS A 5 6.97 -15.46 -3.75
N ALA A 6 5.79 -15.58 -3.16
CA ALA A 6 5.13 -16.83 -2.83
C ALA A 6 3.88 -16.94 -3.71
N LYS A 7 3.78 -17.98 -4.54
CA LYS A 7 2.64 -18.26 -5.42
C LYS A 7 1.93 -16.99 -5.96
N ASP A 8 0.93 -16.47 -5.24
CA ASP A 8 0.07 -15.35 -5.65
C ASP A 8 0.25 -14.09 -4.76
N SER A 9 1.22 -14.11 -3.84
CA SER A 9 1.45 -13.02 -2.88
C SER A 9 2.93 -12.79 -2.66
N TRP A 10 3.25 -11.67 -2.02
CA TRP A 10 4.58 -11.35 -1.55
C TRP A 10 4.68 -11.56 -0.05
N LYS A 11 5.85 -11.95 0.42
CA LYS A 11 6.22 -12.04 1.83
C LYS A 11 7.48 -11.22 2.06
N ILE A 12 7.66 -10.78 3.30
CA ILE A 12 8.87 -10.10 3.73
C ILE A 12 9.61 -10.99 4.73
N LYS A 13 10.88 -11.19 4.48
CA LYS A 13 11.72 -12.03 5.32
C LYS A 13 11.91 -11.42 6.70
N GLY A 14 11.74 -12.22 7.73
CA GLY A 14 11.86 -11.77 9.13
C GLY A 14 10.58 -11.21 9.74
N TYR A 15 9.50 -11.02 8.98
CA TYR A 15 8.24 -10.44 9.45
C TYR A 15 7.07 -11.38 9.13
N LYS A 16 6.83 -12.35 10.01
CA LYS A 16 5.82 -13.42 9.77
C LYS A 16 4.38 -12.94 9.86
N GLU A 17 4.13 -11.94 10.71
CA GLU A 17 2.77 -11.43 11.00
C GLU A 17 2.36 -10.25 10.12
N VAL A 18 3.22 -9.81 9.21
CA VAL A 18 2.94 -8.67 8.34
C VAL A 18 2.32 -9.14 7.04
N THR A 19 1.11 -8.69 6.76
CA THR A 19 0.47 -8.82 5.44
C THR A 19 0.91 -7.67 4.55
N LEU A 20 1.48 -7.99 3.39
CA LEU A 20 1.93 -6.98 2.43
C LEU A 20 0.83 -6.64 1.43
N SER A 21 0.80 -5.37 1.03
CA SER A 21 0.06 -4.96 -0.16
C SER A 21 0.76 -5.49 -1.41
N ASN A 22 0.14 -6.42 -2.10
CA ASN A 22 0.68 -6.95 -3.36
C ASN A 22 0.87 -5.85 -4.40
N ASP A 23 -0.02 -4.88 -4.45
CA ASP A 23 0.05 -3.76 -5.38
C ASP A 23 1.25 -2.85 -5.09
N ALA A 24 1.52 -2.56 -3.81
CA ALA A 24 2.68 -1.78 -3.41
C ALA A 24 3.99 -2.47 -3.78
N VAL A 25 4.12 -3.78 -3.48
CA VAL A 25 5.34 -4.53 -3.84
C VAL A 25 5.49 -4.72 -5.35
N ASN A 26 4.40 -4.99 -6.06
CA ASN A 26 4.43 -5.06 -7.53
C ASN A 26 4.84 -3.71 -8.16
N SER A 27 4.45 -2.59 -7.54
CA SER A 27 4.87 -1.26 -8.01
C SER A 27 6.37 -1.06 -7.92
N ILE A 28 7.03 -1.59 -6.87
CA ILE A 28 8.50 -1.57 -6.77
C ILE A 28 9.11 -2.39 -7.93
N VAL A 29 8.62 -3.61 -8.14
CA VAL A 29 9.12 -4.49 -9.22
C VAL A 29 8.97 -3.81 -10.57
N ASN A 30 7.81 -3.24 -10.86
CA ASN A 30 7.55 -2.52 -12.09
C ASN A 30 8.46 -1.28 -12.24
N SER A 31 8.75 -0.59 -11.14
CA SER A 31 9.66 0.57 -11.17
C SER A 31 11.10 0.16 -11.51
N VAL A 32 11.55 -1.01 -11.05
CA VAL A 32 12.87 -1.53 -11.44
C VAL A 32 12.89 -1.93 -12.91
N GLU A 33 11.86 -2.63 -13.38
CA GLU A 33 11.77 -3.11 -14.78
C GLU A 33 11.64 -1.97 -15.78
N ASN A 34 10.99 -0.87 -15.38
CA ASN A 34 10.68 0.27 -16.25
C ASN A 34 11.41 1.55 -15.83
N LEU A 35 12.59 1.41 -15.26
CA LEU A 35 13.40 2.57 -14.88
C LEU A 35 14.03 3.21 -16.11
N TYR A 36 13.66 4.45 -16.40
CA TYR A 36 14.18 5.21 -17.53
C TYR A 36 15.10 6.31 -17.06
N ALA A 37 16.30 6.36 -17.67
CA ALA A 37 17.19 7.48 -17.49
C ALA A 37 16.70 8.69 -18.29
N VAL A 38 16.73 9.85 -17.65
CA VAL A 38 16.50 11.13 -18.33
C VAL A 38 17.75 11.53 -19.11
N GLU A 39 18.92 11.22 -18.55
CA GLU A 39 20.21 11.56 -19.13
C GLU A 39 21.31 10.60 -18.65
N THR A 40 22.29 10.33 -19.51
CA THR A 40 23.55 9.70 -19.12
C THR A 40 24.52 10.81 -18.74
N ILE A 41 24.90 10.86 -17.47
CA ILE A 41 25.74 11.94 -16.94
C ILE A 41 27.21 11.72 -17.24
N GLU A 42 27.67 10.48 -17.07
CA GLU A 42 29.06 10.13 -17.29
C GLU A 42 29.13 8.63 -17.63
N GLU A 43 29.85 8.28 -18.74
CA GLU A 43 29.88 6.91 -19.23
C GLU A 43 30.86 6.02 -18.47
N ASN A 44 31.96 6.53 -18.02
CA ASN A 44 33.01 5.76 -17.32
C ASN A 44 33.63 6.65 -16.22
N PRO A 45 32.92 6.99 -15.16
CA PRO A 45 33.44 7.86 -14.12
C PRO A 45 34.62 7.23 -13.38
N GLU A 46 35.73 7.97 -13.28
CA GLU A 46 36.84 7.58 -12.42
C GLU A 46 36.46 7.59 -10.94
N ASN A 47 35.55 8.44 -10.56
CA ASN A 47 35.07 8.58 -9.21
C ASN A 47 33.54 8.77 -9.16
N VAL A 48 32.85 7.86 -8.50
CA VAL A 48 31.38 7.90 -8.34
C VAL A 48 30.95 8.52 -6.99
N GLU A 49 31.89 8.93 -6.15
CA GLU A 49 31.63 9.55 -4.84
C GLU A 49 30.82 10.85 -4.98
N LYS A 50 31.13 11.68 -5.99
CA LYS A 50 30.44 12.93 -6.29
C LYS A 50 28.95 12.74 -6.59
N TYR A 51 28.54 11.52 -6.94
CA TYR A 51 27.16 11.12 -7.19
C TYR A 51 26.51 10.38 -6.00
N GLY A 52 27.25 10.22 -4.88
CA GLY A 52 26.78 9.47 -3.72
C GLY A 52 26.64 7.95 -3.94
N LEU A 53 27.30 7.40 -4.95
CA LEU A 53 27.19 6.00 -5.33
C LEU A 53 28.15 5.07 -4.56
N ASN A 54 29.11 5.64 -3.82
CA ASN A 54 29.94 4.89 -2.86
C ASN A 54 29.17 4.58 -1.58
N ASP A 55 28.24 5.48 -1.18
CA ASP A 55 27.32 5.31 -0.05
C ASP A 55 25.89 5.63 -0.51
N PRO A 56 25.27 4.73 -1.29
CA PRO A 56 23.98 4.98 -1.91
C PRO A 56 22.85 5.06 -0.88
N VAL A 57 21.90 5.97 -1.10
CA VAL A 57 20.70 6.11 -0.25
C VAL A 57 19.82 4.88 -0.31
N ALA A 58 19.87 4.13 -1.42
CA ALA A 58 19.23 2.83 -1.55
C ALA A 58 20.00 1.91 -2.50
N THR A 59 19.98 0.62 -2.20
CA THR A 59 20.48 -0.43 -3.09
C THR A 59 19.36 -1.44 -3.31
N VAL A 60 18.96 -1.63 -4.56
CA VAL A 60 17.92 -2.58 -4.94
C VAL A 60 18.57 -3.77 -5.62
N SER A 61 18.47 -4.94 -5.00
CA SER A 61 18.96 -6.21 -5.56
C SER A 61 17.80 -7.05 -6.02
N THR A 62 17.78 -7.42 -7.29
CA THR A 62 16.76 -8.28 -7.88
C THR A 62 17.36 -9.62 -8.27
N LYS A 63 16.63 -10.71 -7.94
CA LYS A 63 16.99 -12.08 -8.33
C LYS A 63 15.93 -12.64 -9.26
N TYR A 64 16.34 -13.12 -10.42
CA TYR A 64 15.47 -13.70 -11.41
C TYR A 64 15.38 -15.24 -11.29
N LYS A 65 14.36 -15.83 -11.89
CA LYS A 65 14.18 -17.31 -11.92
C LYS A 65 15.36 -18.06 -12.50
N ASN A 66 16.05 -17.47 -13.47
CA ASN A 66 17.26 -18.02 -14.10
C ASN A 66 18.53 -17.86 -13.25
N LYS A 67 18.39 -17.44 -11.99
CA LYS A 67 19.48 -17.15 -11.03
C LYS A 67 20.34 -15.93 -11.37
N ASN A 68 20.04 -15.19 -12.43
CA ASN A 68 20.67 -13.90 -12.66
C ASN A 68 20.27 -12.93 -11.54
N GLN A 69 21.16 -12.00 -11.26
CA GLN A 69 20.95 -10.94 -10.29
C GLN A 69 21.24 -9.61 -10.99
N SER A 70 20.53 -8.57 -10.59
CA SER A 70 20.84 -7.19 -10.95
C SER A 70 20.84 -6.33 -9.70
N ILE A 71 21.74 -5.37 -9.63
CA ILE A 71 21.86 -4.40 -8.55
C ILE A 71 21.73 -3.00 -9.15
N LEU A 72 20.78 -2.25 -8.61
CA LEU A 72 20.61 -0.82 -8.86
C LEU A 72 21.04 -0.07 -7.61
N LYS A 73 21.98 0.86 -7.75
CA LYS A 73 22.36 1.81 -6.71
C LYS A 73 21.71 3.15 -6.97
N VAL A 74 21.08 3.71 -5.97
CA VAL A 74 20.50 5.05 -5.97
C VAL A 74 21.40 5.93 -5.11
N GLY A 75 22.06 6.88 -5.71
CA GLY A 75 23.00 7.80 -5.08
C GLY A 75 22.33 9.06 -4.56
N SER A 76 23.04 10.19 -4.61
CA SER A 76 22.54 11.48 -4.13
C SER A 76 21.53 12.12 -5.09
N LEU A 77 20.77 13.10 -4.57
CA LEU A 77 19.92 13.97 -5.37
C LEU A 77 20.77 14.95 -6.20
N SER A 78 20.28 15.29 -7.38
CA SER A 78 20.79 16.42 -8.15
C SER A 78 20.63 17.75 -7.40
N ALA A 79 21.38 18.77 -7.78
CA ALA A 79 21.36 20.08 -7.12
C ALA A 79 19.96 20.72 -7.07
N ASP A 80 19.16 20.50 -8.10
CA ASP A 80 17.77 20.99 -8.21
C ASP A 80 16.74 20.06 -7.53
N LYS A 81 17.19 18.93 -6.96
CA LYS A 81 16.40 17.91 -6.25
C LYS A 81 15.33 17.23 -7.11
N LYS A 82 15.43 17.27 -8.43
CA LYS A 82 14.47 16.65 -9.33
C LYS A 82 14.85 15.23 -9.74
N TYR A 83 16.12 14.88 -9.59
CA TYR A 83 16.68 13.62 -10.07
C TYR A 83 17.54 12.96 -9.01
N TYR A 84 17.65 11.64 -9.08
CA TYR A 84 18.69 10.86 -8.42
C TYR A 84 19.75 10.45 -9.43
N TYR A 85 21.00 10.40 -8.98
CA TYR A 85 22.05 9.71 -9.72
C TYR A 85 21.95 8.22 -9.44
N VAL A 86 21.96 7.42 -10.49
CA VAL A 86 21.84 5.96 -10.38
C VAL A 86 22.90 5.25 -11.18
N GLN A 87 23.26 4.05 -10.74
CA GLN A 87 24.14 3.12 -11.43
C GLN A 87 23.55 1.73 -11.37
N VAL A 88 23.62 0.99 -12.48
CA VAL A 88 23.15 -0.40 -12.57
C VAL A 88 24.35 -1.32 -12.73
N ASP A 89 24.27 -2.54 -12.18
CA ASP A 89 25.25 -3.58 -12.40
C ASP A 89 25.63 -3.71 -13.85
N ASN A 90 26.91 -4.00 -14.08
CA ASN A 90 27.49 -4.21 -15.39
C ASN A 90 27.44 -2.98 -16.31
N SER A 91 27.04 -1.83 -15.81
CA SER A 91 27.18 -0.56 -16.51
C SER A 91 28.05 0.38 -15.67
N PRO A 92 29.22 0.80 -16.16
CA PRO A 92 30.04 1.79 -15.45
C PRO A 92 29.41 3.18 -15.48
N SER A 93 28.42 3.39 -16.33
CA SER A 93 27.81 4.70 -16.54
C SER A 93 26.94 5.14 -15.38
N VAL A 94 26.91 6.44 -15.14
CA VAL A 94 26.02 7.10 -14.17
C VAL A 94 24.89 7.78 -14.94
N TYR A 95 23.68 7.54 -14.49
CA TYR A 95 22.46 8.06 -15.08
C TYR A 95 21.73 8.99 -14.14
N MET A 96 20.95 9.91 -14.70
CA MET A 96 19.93 10.66 -13.95
C MET A 96 18.55 10.03 -14.15
N VAL A 97 17.84 9.85 -13.04
CA VAL A 97 16.49 9.30 -13.02
C VAL A 97 15.57 10.19 -12.18
N ASN A 98 14.33 10.36 -12.59
CA ASN A 98 13.36 11.18 -11.92
C ASN A 98 13.16 10.74 -10.45
N THR A 99 13.08 11.68 -9.50
CA THR A 99 12.87 11.38 -8.08
C THR A 99 11.63 10.53 -7.84
N ASN A 100 10.56 10.75 -8.57
CA ASN A 100 9.32 9.97 -8.44
C ASN A 100 9.52 8.49 -8.77
N ALA A 101 10.39 8.16 -9.73
CA ALA A 101 10.67 6.77 -10.08
C ALA A 101 11.49 6.04 -9.01
N CYS A 102 12.30 6.78 -8.23
CA CYS A 102 13.12 6.23 -7.15
C CYS A 102 12.44 6.30 -5.76
N SER A 103 11.32 6.99 -5.62
CA SER A 103 10.65 7.19 -4.32
C SER A 103 10.27 5.89 -3.63
N LEU A 104 9.89 4.87 -4.39
CA LEU A 104 9.54 3.55 -3.85
C LEU A 104 10.74 2.79 -3.28
N PHE A 105 11.96 3.11 -3.70
CA PHE A 105 13.17 2.45 -3.20
C PHE A 105 13.66 3.02 -1.87
N THR A 106 13.18 4.22 -1.51
CA THR A 106 13.52 4.91 -0.26
C THR A 106 12.38 4.87 0.76
N GLY A 107 11.33 4.11 0.46
CA GLY A 107 10.15 3.97 1.32
C GLY A 107 10.41 3.23 2.64
N THR A 108 9.47 3.34 3.53
CA THR A 108 9.45 2.66 4.83
C THR A 108 8.62 1.38 4.77
N MET A 109 8.69 0.55 5.82
CA MET A 109 7.85 -0.65 5.93
C MET A 109 6.35 -0.34 5.80
N ASP A 110 5.95 0.81 6.34
CA ASP A 110 4.55 1.25 6.37
C ASP A 110 3.96 1.49 4.97
N ASP A 111 4.81 1.74 3.99
CA ASP A 111 4.41 1.91 2.59
C ASP A 111 4.08 0.58 1.89
N PHE A 112 4.49 -0.55 2.47
CA PHE A 112 4.33 -1.89 1.90
C PHE A 112 3.32 -2.76 2.64
N VAL A 113 2.90 -2.36 3.83
CA VAL A 113 1.91 -3.09 4.62
C VAL A 113 0.52 -2.94 4.00
N ASP A 114 -0.23 -4.04 3.96
CA ASP A 114 -1.64 -3.99 3.59
C ASP A 114 -2.44 -3.34 4.74
N LYS A 115 -2.92 -2.13 4.49
CA LYS A 115 -3.73 -1.34 5.43
C LYS A 115 -5.24 -1.56 5.22
N ASN A 116 -5.61 -2.47 4.34
CA ASN A 116 -7.01 -2.78 4.12
C ASN A 116 -7.56 -3.51 5.34
N VAL A 117 -8.62 -2.98 5.90
CA VAL A 117 -9.43 -3.71 6.86
C VAL A 117 -10.05 -4.92 6.13
N PRO A 118 -10.04 -6.13 6.73
CA PRO A 118 -10.67 -7.28 6.12
C PRO A 118 -12.07 -6.95 5.63
N LYS A 119 -12.33 -7.20 4.35
CA LYS A 119 -13.64 -6.93 3.76
C LYS A 119 -14.65 -7.89 4.38
N VAL A 120 -15.67 -7.36 5.01
CA VAL A 120 -16.84 -8.12 5.42
C VAL A 120 -17.70 -8.36 4.18
N ASN A 121 -18.10 -9.62 3.94
CA ASN A 121 -19.03 -9.92 2.87
C ASN A 121 -20.41 -9.38 3.24
N THR A 122 -20.77 -8.23 2.71
CA THR A 122 -22.02 -7.55 3.00
C THR A 122 -23.26 -8.36 2.62
N ASN A 123 -23.15 -9.26 1.63
CA ASN A 123 -24.24 -10.14 1.21
C ASN A 123 -24.56 -11.26 2.23
N SER A 124 -23.68 -11.49 3.19
CA SER A 124 -23.85 -12.52 4.23
C SER A 124 -24.12 -11.93 5.61
N ILE A 125 -24.23 -10.61 5.72
CA ILE A 125 -24.52 -9.95 6.99
C ILE A 125 -26.05 -10.04 7.23
N VAL A 126 -26.41 -10.69 8.33
CA VAL A 126 -27.80 -10.78 8.80
C VAL A 126 -28.02 -9.99 10.09
N TYR A 127 -26.94 -9.59 10.74
CA TYR A 127 -26.92 -8.86 11.99
C TYR A 127 -25.73 -7.93 12.05
N MET A 128 -25.90 -6.73 12.53
CA MET A 128 -24.84 -5.76 12.78
C MET A 128 -25.21 -4.92 14.00
N GLU A 129 -24.30 -4.85 14.95
CA GLU A 129 -24.39 -4.01 16.13
C GLU A 129 -23.24 -3.04 16.18
N ILE A 130 -23.50 -1.80 16.54
CA ILE A 130 -22.50 -0.76 16.73
C ILE A 130 -22.69 -0.17 18.11
N ASP A 131 -21.81 -0.55 19.02
CA ASP A 131 -21.75 -0.01 20.37
C ASP A 131 -20.99 1.31 20.38
N TYR A 132 -21.60 2.34 20.94
CA TYR A 132 -20.99 3.63 21.14
C TYR A 132 -20.76 3.91 22.62
N LYS A 133 -19.59 4.39 22.97
CA LYS A 133 -19.26 4.75 24.35
C LYS A 133 -20.16 5.85 24.93
N ASP A 134 -20.53 6.83 24.11
CA ASP A 134 -21.20 8.06 24.55
C ASP A 134 -22.48 8.40 23.75
N LYS A 135 -23.02 7.44 22.99
CA LYS A 135 -24.22 7.59 22.16
C LYS A 135 -25.07 6.32 22.26
N ASP A 136 -26.28 6.38 21.73
CA ASP A 136 -27.13 5.22 21.60
C ASP A 136 -26.57 4.22 20.60
N ASP A 137 -26.63 2.94 20.91
CA ASP A 137 -26.17 1.85 20.08
C ASP A 137 -27.06 1.69 18.84
N ILE A 138 -26.48 1.21 17.75
CA ILE A 138 -27.21 0.93 16.53
C ILE A 138 -27.27 -0.58 16.34
N LEU A 139 -28.48 -1.12 16.31
CA LEU A 139 -28.75 -2.50 15.98
C LEU A 139 -29.44 -2.60 14.61
N VAL A 140 -28.94 -3.45 13.74
CA VAL A 140 -29.52 -3.72 12.42
C VAL A 140 -29.64 -5.21 12.23
N GLU A 141 -30.88 -5.71 12.07
CA GLU A 141 -31.18 -7.11 11.82
C GLU A 141 -31.92 -7.27 10.49
N TYR A 142 -31.61 -8.35 9.77
CA TYR A 142 -32.21 -8.66 8.48
C TYR A 142 -33.36 -9.62 8.66
N ASP A 143 -34.57 -9.22 8.29
CA ASP A 143 -35.77 -10.06 8.35
C ASP A 143 -35.83 -11.01 7.14
N LYS A 144 -36.47 -12.19 7.34
CA LYS A 144 -36.63 -13.26 6.33
C LYS A 144 -37.40 -12.83 5.08
N ASP A 145 -38.18 -11.76 5.16
CA ASP A 145 -38.97 -11.20 4.07
C ASP A 145 -38.27 -10.08 3.28
N ASN A 146 -36.93 -10.01 3.32
CA ASN A 146 -36.11 -8.97 2.72
C ASN A 146 -36.38 -7.54 3.22
N SER A 147 -36.89 -7.40 4.42
CA SER A 147 -37.02 -6.13 5.11
C SER A 147 -35.86 -5.96 6.09
N LEU A 148 -35.22 -4.81 6.09
CA LEU A 148 -34.21 -4.48 7.06
C LEU A 148 -34.92 -3.82 8.26
N VAL A 149 -34.81 -4.43 9.43
CA VAL A 149 -35.32 -3.86 10.68
C VAL A 149 -34.15 -3.21 11.40
N LYS A 150 -34.28 -1.93 11.67
CA LYS A 150 -33.34 -1.18 12.50
C LYS A 150 -34.02 -0.85 13.80
N GLU A 151 -33.51 -1.39 14.89
CA GLU A 151 -33.91 -1.03 16.23
C GLU A 151 -32.93 0.00 16.79
N TYR A 152 -33.46 1.12 17.23
CA TYR A 152 -32.74 2.08 18.05
C TYR A 152 -33.18 1.86 19.51
N ALA A 153 -32.23 1.48 20.33
CA ALA A 153 -32.41 1.62 21.78
C ALA A 153 -31.81 2.96 22.17
N ASP A 154 -32.66 3.95 22.40
CA ASP A 154 -32.26 5.17 23.08
C ASP A 154 -32.49 5.01 24.60
N LYS A 155 -32.00 5.95 25.40
CA LYS A 155 -32.21 5.97 26.86
C LYS A 155 -33.68 6.12 27.27
N ASN A 156 -34.60 6.34 26.32
CA ASN A 156 -36.01 6.65 26.51
C ASN A 156 -36.98 5.67 25.84
N GLY A 157 -36.52 4.71 25.07
CA GLY A 157 -37.36 3.70 24.43
C GLY A 157 -36.86 3.16 23.09
N LEU A 158 -37.54 2.13 22.61
CA LEU A 158 -37.25 1.45 21.36
C LEU A 158 -37.94 2.15 20.19
N ALA A 159 -37.19 2.63 19.21
CA ALA A 159 -37.73 3.08 17.93
C ALA A 159 -37.39 2.10 16.84
N THR A 160 -38.36 1.45 16.22
CA THR A 160 -38.14 0.51 15.10
C THR A 160 -38.31 1.22 13.77
N LEU A 161 -37.27 1.19 12.93
CA LEU A 161 -37.33 1.71 11.60
C LEU A 161 -37.20 0.53 10.58
N VAL A 162 -38.22 0.30 9.78
CA VAL A 162 -38.20 -0.72 8.74
C VAL A 162 -37.63 -0.12 7.47
N LEU A 163 -36.47 -0.64 7.03
CA LEU A 163 -35.83 -0.24 5.77
C LEU A 163 -36.02 -1.33 4.74
N LYS A 164 -36.53 -0.96 3.55
CA LYS A 164 -36.82 -1.88 2.44
C LYS A 164 -35.66 -1.96 1.41
N LYS A 165 -34.39 -1.97 1.87
CA LYS A 165 -33.23 -2.06 0.98
C LYS A 165 -32.15 -2.98 1.54
N PRO A 166 -31.34 -3.63 0.67
CA PRO A 166 -30.17 -4.39 1.09
C PRO A 166 -29.18 -3.52 1.89
N ILE A 167 -28.45 -4.13 2.82
CA ILE A 167 -27.45 -3.43 3.67
C ILE A 167 -26.39 -2.69 2.83
N SER A 168 -26.05 -3.23 1.64
CA SER A 168 -25.09 -2.62 0.72
C SER A 168 -25.46 -1.22 0.24
N ASP A 169 -26.76 -0.87 0.31
CA ASP A 169 -27.29 0.41 -0.19
C ASP A 169 -27.62 1.41 0.93
N ILE A 170 -27.27 1.08 2.18
CA ILE A 170 -27.61 1.90 3.32
C ILE A 170 -26.45 2.82 3.68
N VAL A 171 -26.67 4.11 3.46
CA VAL A 171 -25.86 5.17 4.07
C VAL A 171 -26.53 5.53 5.40
N VAL A 172 -25.93 5.14 6.51
CA VAL A 172 -26.42 5.49 7.84
C VAL A 172 -26.01 6.92 8.15
N TYR A 173 -26.94 7.83 8.10
CA TYR A 173 -26.75 9.18 8.64
C TYR A 173 -27.08 9.17 10.12
N PRO A 174 -26.23 9.71 11.00
CA PRO A 174 -26.59 9.92 12.40
C PRO A 174 -27.77 10.91 12.44
N TYR A 175 -28.91 10.44 12.90
CA TYR A 175 -30.04 11.30 13.18
C TYR A 175 -29.84 11.94 14.56
N SER A 176 -29.64 13.25 14.61
CA SER A 176 -29.88 14.00 15.81
C SER A 176 -31.40 14.24 15.91
N LEU A 177 -32.06 13.57 16.82
CA LEU A 177 -33.42 13.96 17.23
C LEU A 177 -33.32 15.33 17.88
N GLN A 178 -33.98 16.33 17.29
CA GLN A 178 -34.26 17.60 17.94
C GLN A 178 -35.38 17.43 18.96
#